data_50277154b2f06f95951161e8bd1abcd9
#
_entry.id   50277154b2f06f95951161e8bd1abcd9
#
_cell.length_a   1.000
_cell.length_b   1.000
_cell.length_c   1.000
_cell.angle_alpha   90.00
_cell.angle_beta   90.00
_cell.angle_gamma   90.00
#
_symmetry.space_group_name_H-M   'P 1'
#
loop_
_entity.id
_entity.type
_entity.pdbx_description
1 polymer ?
#
loop_
_entity_poly.entity_id
_entity_poly.type
_entity_poly.pdbx_seq_one_letter_code
_entity_poly.pdbx_strand_id
1 'polypeptide(L)'
;MGEKLQIMILDDEPIVGKRLKPALTKYGIEVEVFENSAKAVERLKEKQFDIVVTDVRMDEVDGIQVLEYIMDQSNRTKVIIITGYATVEVAREALVKGAFDVIAKPFKPDDLRAAINKAALSLGFDSIMPV
;
A
#
# COMPACT_ATOMS: atom_id res chain seq x y z
N MET A 1 -18.54 13.78 6.02
CA MET A 1 -17.50 14.36 6.34
C MET A 1 -16.42 13.60 6.70
N GLY A 2 -15.61 13.80 6.34
CA GLY A 2 -14.85 12.98 6.24
C GLY A 2 -13.61 12.84 6.92
N GLU A 3 -13.41 11.69 7.39
CA GLU A 3 -12.10 11.27 7.77
C GLU A 3 -11.23 11.26 6.54
N LYS A 4 -9.97 11.68 6.69
CA LYS A 4 -9.00 11.59 5.62
C LYS A 4 -8.52 10.15 5.49
N LEU A 5 -8.37 9.70 4.27
CA LEU A 5 -7.79 8.39 3.99
C LEU A 5 -6.34 8.39 4.44
N GLN A 6 -5.95 7.34 5.17
CA GLN A 6 -4.61 7.20 5.74
C GLN A 6 -3.87 6.11 4.97
N ILE A 7 -2.81 6.48 4.27
CA ILE A 7 -2.05 5.54 3.44
C ILE A 7 -0.60 5.46 3.91
N MET A 8 -0.07 4.25 4.05
CA MET A 8 1.35 4.03 4.24
C MET A 8 1.94 3.54 2.91
N ILE A 9 3.08 4.10 2.53
CA ILE A 9 3.85 3.62 1.39
C ILE A 9 5.17 3.09 1.90
N LEU A 10 5.47 1.84 1.56
CA LEU A 10 6.69 1.16 1.98
C LEU A 10 7.44 0.65 0.76
N ASP A 11 8.57 1.25 0.47
CA ASP A 11 9.41 0.86 -0.66
C ASP A 11 10.83 1.31 -0.36
N ASP A 12 11.80 0.44 -0.49
CA ASP A 12 13.20 0.76 -0.19
C ASP A 12 13.85 1.63 -1.28
N GLU A 13 13.17 1.83 -2.40
CA GLU A 13 13.61 2.78 -3.42
C GLU A 13 13.06 4.17 -3.08
N PRO A 14 13.91 5.13 -2.66
CA PRO A 14 13.43 6.45 -2.21
C PRO A 14 12.58 7.19 -3.23
N ILE A 15 12.85 6.98 -4.53
CA ILE A 15 12.14 7.70 -5.58
C ILE A 15 10.64 7.37 -5.60
N VAL A 16 10.26 6.17 -5.18
CA VAL A 16 8.86 5.75 -5.18
C VAL A 16 8.05 6.63 -4.23
N GLY A 17 8.50 6.75 -2.98
CA GLY A 17 7.82 7.60 -2.00
C GLY A 17 7.85 9.07 -2.40
N LYS A 18 8.98 9.54 -2.94
CA LYS A 18 9.11 10.94 -3.38
C LYS A 18 8.12 11.30 -4.47
N ARG A 19 7.80 10.36 -5.35
CA ARG A 19 6.83 10.60 -6.43
C ARG A 19 5.39 10.43 -5.94
N LEU A 20 5.13 9.41 -5.16
CA LEU A 20 3.77 9.07 -4.77
C LEU A 20 3.20 10.01 -3.72
N LYS A 21 4.01 10.44 -2.76
CA LYS A 21 3.51 11.27 -1.67
C LYS A 21 2.85 12.56 -2.18
N PRO A 22 3.51 13.39 -3.01
CA PRO A 22 2.84 14.61 -3.50
C PRO A 22 1.67 14.29 -4.42
N ALA A 23 1.75 13.21 -5.20
CA ALA A 23 0.68 12.83 -6.10
C ALA A 23 -0.61 12.47 -5.36
N LEU A 24 -0.49 11.95 -4.15
CA LEU A 24 -1.64 11.56 -3.34
C LEU A 24 -2.09 12.66 -2.38
N THR A 25 -1.15 13.38 -1.78
CA THR A 25 -1.50 14.40 -0.79
C THR A 25 -2.30 15.55 -1.38
N LYS A 26 -2.15 15.83 -2.66
CA LYS A 26 -2.94 16.88 -3.30
C LYS A 26 -4.45 16.60 -3.31
N TYR A 27 -4.86 15.36 -3.06
CA TYR A 27 -6.26 14.97 -2.98
C TYR A 27 -6.76 14.90 -1.53
N GLY A 28 -6.00 15.44 -0.59
CA GLY A 28 -6.38 15.42 0.82
C GLY A 28 -6.10 14.11 1.53
N ILE A 29 -5.31 13.22 0.93
CA ILE A 29 -4.94 11.94 1.52
C ILE A 29 -3.73 12.18 2.42
N GLU A 30 -3.75 11.58 3.61
CA GLU A 30 -2.58 11.60 4.49
C GLU A 30 -1.69 10.42 4.15
N VAL A 31 -0.42 10.70 3.87
CA VAL A 31 0.54 9.69 3.41
C VAL A 31 1.77 9.70 4.30
N GLU A 32 2.14 8.52 4.79
CA GLU A 32 3.43 8.32 5.48
C GLU A 32 4.27 7.38 4.62
N VAL A 33 5.52 7.74 4.41
CA VAL A 33 6.43 6.99 3.55
C VAL A 33 7.53 6.38 4.39
N PHE A 34 7.79 5.10 4.16
CA PHE A 34 8.87 4.36 4.82
C PHE A 34 9.73 3.67 3.78
N GLU A 35 11.03 3.68 4.01
CA GLU A 35 12.00 2.98 3.17
C GLU A 35 12.57 1.75 3.88
N ASN A 36 12.28 1.61 5.16
CA ASN A 36 12.76 0.50 5.99
C ASN A 36 11.57 -0.27 6.53
N SER A 37 11.53 -1.57 6.26
CA SER A 37 10.40 -2.41 6.64
C SER A 37 10.23 -2.55 8.15
N ALA A 38 11.34 -2.61 8.89
CA ALA A 38 11.25 -2.72 10.36
C ALA A 38 10.61 -1.48 10.96
N LYS A 39 10.97 -0.30 10.46
CA LYS A 39 10.36 0.96 10.91
C LYS A 39 8.88 1.03 10.54
N ALA A 40 8.53 0.53 9.37
CA ALA A 40 7.12 0.49 8.94
C ALA A 40 6.30 -0.40 9.87
N VAL A 41 6.83 -1.58 10.23
CA VAL A 41 6.13 -2.48 11.16
C VAL A 41 5.97 -1.83 12.53
N GLU A 42 7.01 -1.14 13.03
CA GLU A 42 6.90 -0.40 14.29
C GLU A 42 5.78 0.65 14.23
N ARG A 43 5.68 1.36 13.10
CA ARG A 43 4.62 2.36 12.93
C ARG A 43 3.24 1.71 12.88
N LEU A 44 3.12 0.54 12.25
CA LEU A 44 1.86 -0.20 12.19
C LEU A 44 1.37 -0.64 13.58
N LYS A 45 2.28 -0.80 14.53
CA LYS A 45 1.90 -1.10 15.92
C LYS A 45 1.28 0.10 16.60
N GLU A 46 1.62 1.31 16.16
CA GLU A 46 1.16 2.56 16.75
C GLU A 46 -0.09 3.11 16.10
N LYS A 47 -0.30 2.82 14.82
CA LYS A 47 -1.36 3.43 14.03
C LYS A 47 -1.92 2.44 13.03
N GLN A 48 -3.24 2.42 12.90
CA GLN A 48 -3.91 1.64 11.87
C GLN A 48 -4.08 2.50 10.62
N PHE A 49 -3.61 1.99 9.49
CA PHE A 49 -3.77 2.67 8.21
C PHE A 49 -4.93 2.05 7.44
N ASP A 50 -5.55 2.84 6.58
CA ASP A 50 -6.62 2.34 5.73
C ASP A 50 -6.07 1.50 4.59
N ILE A 51 -4.97 1.96 3.98
CA ILE A 51 -4.33 1.29 2.86
C ILE A 51 -2.83 1.28 3.10
N VAL A 52 -2.19 0.15 2.82
CA VAL A 52 -0.73 0.03 2.83
C VAL A 52 -0.30 -0.40 1.43
N VAL A 53 0.56 0.40 0.80
CA VAL A 53 1.17 0.08 -0.49
C VAL A 53 2.59 -0.34 -0.21
N THR A 54 2.95 -1.58 -0.51
CA THR A 54 4.29 -2.09 -0.18
C THR A 54 4.91 -2.88 -1.32
N ASP A 55 6.24 -2.72 -1.47
CA ASP A 55 7.02 -3.59 -2.32
C ASP A 55 7.16 -4.97 -1.65
N VAL A 56 7.41 -5.99 -2.46
CA VAL A 56 7.65 -7.34 -1.95
C VAL A 56 9.09 -7.50 -1.48
N ARG A 57 10.04 -7.05 -2.29
CA ARG A 57 11.46 -7.28 -1.99
C ARG A 57 12.07 -6.13 -1.23
N MET A 58 12.41 -6.40 0.03
CA MET A 58 13.07 -5.47 0.93
C MET A 58 14.01 -6.24 1.85
N ASP A 59 14.98 -5.54 2.45
CA ASP A 59 16.09 -6.18 3.12
C ASP A 59 15.76 -7.04 4.34
N GLU A 60 15.05 -6.50 5.32
CA GLU A 60 14.86 -7.21 6.59
C GLU A 60 13.55 -7.99 6.65
N VAL A 61 12.47 -7.31 6.40
CA VAL A 61 11.13 -7.91 6.39
C VAL A 61 10.57 -7.66 5.00
N ASP A 62 10.21 -8.69 4.26
CA ASP A 62 9.68 -8.48 2.91
C ASP A 62 8.20 -8.09 2.95
N GLY A 63 7.68 -7.65 1.81
CA GLY A 63 6.30 -7.17 1.73
C GLY A 63 5.25 -8.23 2.02
N ILE A 64 5.55 -9.50 1.78
CA ILE A 64 4.63 -10.59 2.11
C ILE A 64 4.54 -10.75 3.63
N GLN A 65 5.67 -10.62 4.32
CA GLN A 65 5.68 -10.67 5.78
C GLN A 65 4.92 -9.47 6.38
N VAL A 66 5.06 -8.29 5.78
CA VAL A 66 4.29 -7.11 6.19
C VAL A 66 2.80 -7.36 5.99
N LEU A 67 2.42 -7.93 4.85
CA LEU A 67 1.03 -8.30 4.56
C LEU A 67 0.49 -9.26 5.62
N GLU A 68 1.25 -10.31 5.94
CA GLU A 68 0.84 -11.28 6.95
C GLU A 68 0.67 -10.62 8.32
N TYR A 69 1.58 -9.73 8.69
CA TYR A 69 1.46 -9.00 9.94
C TYR A 69 0.18 -8.18 9.98
N ILE A 70 -0.11 -7.45 8.90
CA ILE A 70 -1.30 -6.60 8.83
C ILE A 70 -2.58 -7.46 8.91
N MET A 71 -2.62 -8.56 8.19
CA MET A 71 -3.81 -9.43 8.18
C MET A 71 -4.05 -10.06 9.55
N ASP A 72 -2.98 -10.34 10.32
CA ASP A 72 -3.11 -10.85 11.67
C ASP A 72 -3.66 -9.79 12.65
N GLN A 73 -3.37 -8.51 12.40
CA GLN A 73 -3.78 -7.43 13.29
C GLN A 73 -5.13 -6.83 12.94
N SER A 74 -5.50 -6.86 11.66
CA SER A 74 -6.70 -6.18 11.19
C SER A 74 -7.16 -6.80 9.87
N ASN A 75 -8.46 -6.99 9.75
CA ASN A 75 -9.03 -7.39 8.46
C ASN A 75 -9.58 -6.20 7.69
N ARG A 76 -9.41 -4.98 8.23
CA ARG A 76 -9.91 -3.76 7.57
C ARG A 76 -8.89 -3.15 6.62
N THR A 77 -7.63 -3.10 7.01
CA THR A 77 -6.57 -2.48 6.18
C THR A 77 -6.43 -3.21 4.85
N LYS A 78 -6.47 -2.47 3.76
CA LYS A 78 -6.27 -3.03 2.42
C LYS A 78 -4.81 -2.90 2.05
N VAL A 79 -4.21 -3.99 1.58
CA VAL A 79 -2.80 -3.99 1.20
C VAL A 79 -2.69 -4.13 -0.31
N ILE A 80 -1.97 -3.21 -0.93
CA ILE A 80 -1.65 -3.24 -2.35
C ILE A 80 -0.17 -3.53 -2.48
N ILE A 81 0.16 -4.62 -3.16
CA ILE A 81 1.55 -5.01 -3.40
C ILE A 81 2.02 -4.38 -4.71
N ILE A 82 3.18 -3.73 -4.69
CA ILE A 82 3.83 -3.25 -5.91
C ILE A 82 5.17 -3.98 -6.03
N THR A 83 5.48 -4.53 -7.18
CA THR A 83 6.70 -5.33 -7.30
C THR A 83 7.23 -5.43 -8.73
N GLY A 84 8.57 -5.38 -8.86
CA GLY A 84 9.24 -5.70 -10.10
C GLY A 84 9.28 -7.20 -10.38
N TYR A 85 8.85 -8.00 -9.43
CA TYR A 85 8.84 -9.47 -9.53
C TYR A 85 7.41 -9.99 -9.58
N ALA A 86 6.58 -9.38 -10.42
CA ALA A 86 5.17 -9.73 -10.54
C ALA A 86 4.98 -11.00 -11.37
N THR A 87 5.51 -12.12 -10.87
CA THR A 87 5.26 -13.43 -11.47
C THR A 87 3.89 -13.93 -11.01
N VAL A 88 3.37 -14.92 -11.72
CA VAL A 88 2.10 -15.54 -11.35
C VAL A 88 2.17 -16.10 -9.92
N GLU A 89 3.29 -16.69 -9.55
CA GLU A 89 3.48 -17.25 -8.21
C GLU A 89 3.44 -16.18 -7.13
N VAL A 90 4.15 -15.08 -7.32
CA VAL A 90 4.18 -13.98 -6.35
C VAL A 90 2.81 -13.35 -6.20
N ALA A 91 2.13 -13.08 -7.33
CA ALA A 91 0.80 -12.48 -7.29
C ALA A 91 -0.20 -13.41 -6.59
N ARG A 92 -0.15 -14.70 -6.90
CA ARG A 92 -1.04 -15.68 -6.28
C ARG A 92 -0.80 -15.78 -4.77
N GLU A 93 0.46 -15.85 -4.36
CA GLU A 93 0.80 -15.90 -2.95
C GLU A 93 0.25 -14.69 -2.20
N ALA A 94 0.47 -13.50 -2.74
CA ALA A 94 0.02 -12.27 -2.12
C ALA A 94 -1.51 -12.24 -1.99
N LEU A 95 -2.22 -12.59 -3.06
CA LEU A 95 -3.68 -12.57 -3.05
C LEU A 95 -4.27 -13.62 -2.10
N VAL A 96 -3.69 -14.80 -2.05
CA VAL A 96 -4.11 -15.86 -1.12
C VAL A 96 -3.92 -15.40 0.33
N LYS A 97 -2.87 -14.64 0.60
CA LYS A 97 -2.57 -14.14 1.95
C LYS A 97 -3.33 -12.88 2.31
N GLY A 98 -4.18 -12.38 1.43
CA GLY A 98 -5.07 -11.29 1.75
C GLY A 98 -4.79 -9.95 1.07
N ALA A 99 -3.84 -9.89 0.15
CA ALA A 99 -3.60 -8.64 -0.58
C ALA A 99 -4.84 -8.25 -1.37
N PHE A 100 -5.12 -6.95 -1.39
CA PHE A 100 -6.24 -6.41 -2.15
C PHE A 100 -5.92 -6.41 -3.65
N ASP A 101 -4.70 -6.09 -4.01
CA ASP A 101 -4.26 -6.04 -5.41
C ASP A 101 -2.75 -6.19 -5.50
N VAL A 102 -2.27 -6.55 -6.68
CA VAL A 102 -0.83 -6.66 -6.99
C VAL A 102 -0.58 -5.89 -8.29
N ILE A 103 0.36 -4.95 -8.24
CA ILE A 103 0.69 -4.09 -9.39
C ILE A 103 2.16 -4.29 -9.74
N ALA A 104 2.43 -4.55 -11.02
CA ALA A 104 3.79 -4.74 -11.50
C ALA A 104 4.51 -3.40 -11.70
N LYS A 105 5.80 -3.36 -11.36
CA LYS A 105 6.67 -2.25 -11.71
C LYS A 105 7.29 -2.51 -13.09
N PRO A 106 7.48 -1.50 -13.90
CA PRO A 106 7.06 -0.13 -13.71
C PRO A 106 5.56 0.02 -13.91
N PHE A 107 4.94 0.92 -13.16
CA PHE A 107 3.50 1.16 -13.29
C PHE A 107 3.24 2.63 -13.60
N LYS A 108 2.09 2.90 -14.18
CA LYS A 108 1.67 4.28 -14.43
C LYS A 108 0.99 4.81 -13.17
N PRO A 109 1.12 6.11 -12.87
CA PRO A 109 0.43 6.69 -11.72
C PRO A 109 -1.07 6.40 -11.71
N ASP A 110 -1.70 6.37 -12.88
CA ASP A 110 -3.14 6.07 -13.00
C ASP A 110 -3.47 4.65 -12.55
N ASP A 111 -2.59 3.68 -12.78
CA ASP A 111 -2.81 2.29 -12.35
C ASP A 111 -2.88 2.20 -10.83
N LEU A 112 -1.97 2.88 -10.14
CA LEU A 112 -1.98 2.89 -8.69
C LEU A 112 -3.17 3.68 -8.14
N ARG A 113 -3.49 4.82 -8.74
CA ARG A 113 -4.66 5.60 -8.32
C ARG A 113 -5.94 4.79 -8.44
N ALA A 114 -6.09 4.04 -9.53
CA ALA A 114 -7.28 3.20 -9.72
C ALA A 114 -7.37 2.13 -8.62
N ALA A 115 -6.26 1.49 -8.26
CA ALA A 115 -6.24 0.49 -7.21
C ALA A 115 -6.56 1.11 -5.84
N ILE A 116 -5.99 2.27 -5.55
CA ILE A 116 -6.26 2.98 -4.30
C ILE A 116 -7.73 3.40 -4.21
N ASN A 117 -8.31 3.90 -5.31
CA ASN A 117 -9.72 4.26 -5.32
C ASN A 117 -10.61 3.05 -5.04
N LYS A 118 -10.32 1.90 -5.66
CA LYS A 118 -11.09 0.68 -5.42
C LYS A 118 -10.99 0.25 -3.96
N ALA A 119 -9.80 0.31 -3.38
CA ALA A 119 -9.61 -0.04 -1.98
C ALA A 119 -10.36 0.92 -1.06
N ALA A 120 -10.29 2.22 -1.35
CA ALA A 120 -11.00 3.24 -0.57
C ALA A 120 -12.51 3.04 -0.63
N LEU A 121 -13.04 2.77 -1.82
CA LEU A 121 -14.47 2.50 -1.96
C LEU A 121 -14.89 1.27 -1.17
N SER A 122 -14.06 0.22 -1.16
CA SER A 122 -14.35 -0.99 -0.40
C SER A 122 -14.38 -0.74 1.11
N LEU A 123 -13.72 0.33 1.56
CA LEU A 123 -13.67 0.73 2.96
C LEU A 123 -14.77 1.74 3.33
N GLY A 124 -15.60 2.14 2.37
CA GLY A 124 -16.67 3.08 2.63
C GLY A 124 -16.36 4.54 2.34
N PHE A 125 -15.18 4.82 1.79
CA PHE A 125 -14.85 6.18 1.35
C PHE A 125 -15.49 6.44 -0.01
N ASP A 126 -15.77 7.70 -0.28
CA ASP A 126 -16.21 8.10 -1.63
C ASP A 126 -15.00 8.07 -2.58
N SER A 127 -15.25 8.15 -3.87
CA SER A 127 -14.18 8.25 -4.85
C SER A 127 -13.35 9.50 -4.56
N ILE A 128 -12.07 9.33 -4.29
CA ILE A 128 -11.21 10.39 -3.79
C ILE A 128 -10.44 11.06 -4.92
N MET A 129 -10.01 10.27 -5.89
CA MET A 129 -9.18 10.75 -6.99
C MET A 129 -9.87 10.52 -8.32
N PRO A 130 -9.81 11.49 -9.23
CA PRO A 130 -10.28 11.24 -10.59
C PRO A 130 -9.38 10.22 -11.26
N VAL A 131 -9.95 9.37 -12.06
CA VAL A 131 -9.23 8.33 -12.78
C VAL A 131 -9.21 8.62 -14.27
#